data_f234310762d2639851a06db09bd6bf94
#
_entry.id   f234310762d2639851a06db09bd6bf94
#
_cell.length_a   1.000
_cell.length_b   1.000
_cell.length_c   1.000
_cell.angle_alpha   90.00
_cell.angle_beta   90.00
_cell.angle_gamma   90.00
#
_symmetry.space_group_name_H-M   'P 1'
#
loop_
_entity.id
_entity.type
_entity.pdbx_description
1 polymer ?
#
loop_
_entity_poly.entity_id
_entity_poly.type
_entity_poly.pdbx_seq_one_letter_code
_entity_poly.pdbx_strand_id
1 'polypeptide(L)'
;METAVILSAVRTPIGKFQGGLSPFSAVELGAKAVAEAIRRSSLEPNQVDEAILGNVVQAGLGQNPARQAALKGGCAPRVAAMTINKVCGSGLKAVALAAQAVQLGESEIVVAGGMESMSNCPYLLPQARTGYRLGDGKLVDSMIHDGLWDAYEDFHMGVTGELVAEKYGIGREEQDRFAVESHQKAVRARKSCFFEAQILPIEVPQKKGAPIVIKYDESPREDTSMEALAKLKPAFKKDGTVTAGNAPGTNDGAAALVVTSERNAQRLGKQPIARIVAQAVSGVEPKWVMMAPVDAVEKLLAKTGWDRDKDVDLVELNEAFAVAAIAVTRQLRLNPEKVNVNGGAVALGHPIGASGARILVTLLYELQRRNLKRGIAALCLGGGNAVGLAVERY
;
A
#
# COMPACT_ATOMS: atom_id res chain seq x y z
N MET A 1 6.74 9.39 26.41
CA MET A 1 6.60 8.30 25.45
C MET A 1 7.89 8.16 24.68
N GLU A 2 8.29 6.93 24.35
CA GLU A 2 9.47 6.66 23.53
C GLU A 2 9.28 7.17 22.11
N THR A 3 10.35 7.55 21.43
CA THR A 3 10.31 7.90 20.01
C THR A 3 10.36 6.62 19.19
N ALA A 4 9.33 6.36 18.38
CA ALA A 4 9.34 5.22 17.46
C ALA A 4 10.17 5.54 16.22
N VAL A 5 11.05 4.62 15.83
CA VAL A 5 11.95 4.74 14.69
C VAL A 5 11.88 3.52 13.80
N ILE A 6 12.21 3.71 12.53
CA ILE A 6 12.25 2.66 11.51
C ILE A 6 13.72 2.31 11.26
N LEU A 7 14.08 1.04 11.44
CA LEU A 7 15.44 0.54 11.21
C LEU A 7 15.64 0.09 9.76
N SER A 8 14.60 -0.47 9.16
CA SER A 8 14.66 -0.99 7.79
C SER A 8 13.29 -0.91 7.13
N ALA A 9 13.30 -0.90 5.81
CA ALA A 9 12.10 -0.92 4.99
C ALA A 9 12.38 -1.67 3.68
N VAL A 10 11.41 -2.45 3.19
CA VAL A 10 11.53 -3.20 1.95
C VAL A 10 10.16 -3.50 1.36
N ARG A 11 10.11 -3.68 0.05
CA ARG A 11 8.94 -4.19 -0.65
C ARG A 11 9.33 -5.23 -1.71
N THR A 12 8.40 -6.08 -2.08
CA THR A 12 8.52 -6.87 -3.32
C THR A 12 8.32 -5.96 -4.53
N PRO A 13 8.64 -6.41 -5.74
CA PRO A 13 8.02 -5.86 -6.95
C PRO A 13 6.50 -5.93 -6.79
N ILE A 14 5.78 -5.08 -7.52
CA ILE A 14 4.32 -5.17 -7.63
C ILE A 14 4.00 -6.00 -8.88
N GLY A 15 3.42 -7.17 -8.68
CA GLY A 15 2.93 -8.04 -9.74
C GLY A 15 1.61 -7.54 -10.31
N LYS A 16 1.43 -7.64 -11.61
CA LYS A 16 0.11 -7.46 -12.22
C LYS A 16 -0.77 -8.70 -12.00
N PHE A 17 -2.07 -8.52 -12.12
CA PHE A 17 -3.03 -9.63 -12.01
C PHE A 17 -2.65 -10.80 -12.91
N GLN A 18 -2.54 -11.99 -12.33
CA GLN A 18 -2.08 -13.21 -13.00
C GLN A 18 -0.70 -13.07 -13.68
N GLY A 19 0.13 -12.14 -13.19
CA GLY A 19 1.49 -11.91 -13.67
C GLY A 19 2.55 -12.78 -13.00
N GLY A 20 3.79 -12.30 -12.99
CA GLY A 20 4.94 -13.06 -12.51
C GLY A 20 4.89 -13.44 -11.04
N LEU A 21 4.17 -12.69 -10.20
CA LEU A 21 4.00 -13.00 -8.78
C LEU A 21 2.80 -13.90 -8.47
N SER A 22 1.95 -14.21 -9.43
CA SER A 22 0.75 -15.04 -9.23
C SER A 22 1.02 -16.46 -8.67
N PRO A 23 2.21 -17.09 -8.81
CA PRO A 23 2.49 -18.35 -8.15
C PRO A 23 2.58 -18.29 -6.63
N PHE A 24 2.67 -17.07 -6.04
CA PHE A 24 2.83 -16.89 -4.60
C PHE A 24 1.52 -16.43 -3.95
N SER A 25 1.18 -17.05 -2.82
CA SER A 25 0.14 -16.55 -1.91
C SER A 25 0.58 -15.23 -1.26
N ALA A 26 -0.38 -14.48 -0.71
CA ALA A 26 -0.08 -13.28 0.09
C ALA A 26 0.89 -13.60 1.25
N VAL A 27 0.69 -14.75 1.92
CA VAL A 27 1.55 -15.22 3.02
C VAL A 27 3.00 -15.43 2.56
N GLU A 28 3.22 -16.02 1.39
CA GLU A 28 4.59 -16.27 0.88
C GLU A 28 5.29 -14.98 0.48
N LEU A 29 4.57 -14.03 -0.14
CA LEU A 29 5.11 -12.69 -0.43
C LEU A 29 5.42 -11.93 0.86
N GLY A 30 4.51 -11.98 1.85
CA GLY A 30 4.71 -11.41 3.18
C GLY A 30 5.92 -11.98 3.90
N ALA A 31 6.09 -13.30 3.86
CA ALA A 31 7.24 -13.98 4.48
C ALA A 31 8.58 -13.50 3.90
N LYS A 32 8.66 -13.36 2.57
CA LYS A 32 9.86 -12.85 1.90
C LYS A 32 10.16 -11.40 2.32
N ALA A 33 9.13 -10.55 2.41
CA ALA A 33 9.29 -9.16 2.85
C ALA A 33 9.71 -9.08 4.32
N VAL A 34 9.13 -9.87 5.20
CA VAL A 34 9.49 -9.96 6.63
C VAL A 34 10.95 -10.39 6.79
N ALA A 35 11.36 -11.50 6.16
CA ALA A 35 12.73 -11.98 6.22
C ALA A 35 13.74 -10.90 5.79
N GLU A 36 13.47 -10.25 4.68
CA GLU A 36 14.36 -9.22 4.13
C GLU A 36 14.37 -7.95 4.98
N ALA A 37 13.23 -7.54 5.57
CA ALA A 37 13.18 -6.40 6.48
C ALA A 37 14.05 -6.66 7.71
N ILE A 38 13.97 -7.85 8.32
CA ILE A 38 14.81 -8.23 9.45
C ILE A 38 16.28 -8.26 9.03
N ARG A 39 16.63 -8.87 7.90
CA ARG A 39 18.00 -8.92 7.39
C ARG A 39 18.58 -7.50 7.18
N ARG A 40 17.80 -6.57 6.59
CA ARG A 40 18.24 -5.18 6.35
C ARG A 40 18.40 -4.39 7.64
N SER A 41 17.66 -4.71 8.69
CA SER A 41 17.84 -4.09 10.00
C SER A 41 19.10 -4.59 10.73
N SER A 42 19.76 -5.64 10.20
CA SER A 42 20.88 -6.34 10.85
C SER A 42 20.52 -6.84 12.24
N LEU A 43 19.27 -7.25 12.45
CA LEU A 43 18.79 -7.92 13.64
C LEU A 43 18.70 -9.42 13.39
N GLU A 44 18.79 -10.19 14.46
CA GLU A 44 18.48 -11.62 14.41
C GLU A 44 16.96 -11.82 14.50
N PRO A 45 16.39 -12.81 13.78
CA PRO A 45 14.95 -13.06 13.80
C PRO A 45 14.35 -13.34 15.19
N ASN A 46 15.18 -13.85 16.12
CA ASN A 46 14.78 -14.10 17.50
C ASN A 46 14.71 -12.83 18.36
N GLN A 47 15.14 -11.67 17.87
CA GLN A 47 15.03 -10.40 18.58
C GLN A 47 13.68 -9.72 18.34
N VAL A 48 12.89 -10.18 17.36
CA VAL A 48 11.55 -9.67 17.10
C VAL A 48 10.58 -10.11 18.19
N ASP A 49 9.78 -9.20 18.70
CA ASP A 49 8.75 -9.47 19.70
C ASP A 49 7.39 -9.70 19.06
N GLU A 50 7.06 -8.91 18.05
CA GLU A 50 5.76 -8.96 17.42
C GLU A 50 5.82 -8.71 15.90
N ALA A 51 4.87 -9.29 15.17
CA ALA A 51 4.65 -9.03 13.74
C ALA A 51 3.21 -8.59 13.50
N ILE A 52 3.02 -7.41 12.89
CA ILE A 52 1.71 -6.85 12.55
C ILE A 52 1.64 -6.65 11.04
N LEU A 53 0.85 -7.48 10.34
CA LEU A 53 0.75 -7.39 8.88
C LEU A 53 -0.68 -7.19 8.42
N GLY A 54 -0.85 -6.27 7.48
CA GLY A 54 -2.11 -6.04 6.77
C GLY A 54 -2.36 -7.12 5.72
N ASN A 55 -3.60 -7.59 5.64
CA ASN A 55 -4.09 -8.43 4.55
C ASN A 55 -5.61 -8.28 4.47
N VAL A 56 -6.14 -8.06 3.29
CA VAL A 56 -7.57 -7.75 3.11
C VAL A 56 -8.37 -8.98 2.74
N VAL A 57 -8.05 -9.64 1.63
CA VAL A 57 -8.77 -10.83 1.18
C VAL A 57 -8.11 -12.06 1.77
N GLN A 58 -8.63 -12.53 2.90
CA GLN A 58 -8.02 -13.61 3.70
C GLN A 58 -8.62 -14.99 3.45
N ALA A 59 -9.69 -15.08 2.66
CA ALA A 59 -10.36 -16.35 2.40
C ALA A 59 -9.38 -17.37 1.81
N GLY A 60 -9.34 -18.58 2.40
CA GLY A 60 -8.48 -19.67 1.96
C GLY A 60 -7.01 -19.60 2.39
N LEU A 61 -6.56 -18.51 3.04
CA LEU A 61 -5.16 -18.38 3.51
C LEU A 61 -4.87 -19.12 4.81
N GLY A 62 -5.87 -19.67 5.48
CA GLY A 62 -5.72 -20.32 6.77
C GLY A 62 -5.71 -19.35 7.94
N GLN A 63 -5.34 -19.85 9.13
CA GLN A 63 -5.38 -19.06 10.36
C GLN A 63 -4.27 -18.00 10.37
N ASN A 64 -4.62 -16.76 10.70
CA ASN A 64 -3.71 -15.65 10.97
C ASN A 64 -2.58 -15.54 9.92
N PRO A 65 -2.85 -15.04 8.72
CA PRO A 65 -1.84 -14.90 7.65
C PRO A 65 -0.56 -14.20 8.08
N ALA A 66 -0.62 -13.18 8.97
CA ALA A 66 0.57 -12.52 9.51
C ALA A 66 1.44 -13.47 10.33
N ARG A 67 0.83 -14.34 11.13
CA ARG A 67 1.57 -15.36 11.90
C ARG A 67 2.31 -16.34 10.99
N GLN A 68 1.62 -16.78 9.94
CA GLN A 68 2.23 -17.67 8.95
C GLN A 68 3.39 -16.97 8.23
N ALA A 69 3.21 -15.71 7.82
CA ALA A 69 4.27 -14.93 7.15
C ALA A 69 5.47 -14.69 8.08
N ALA A 70 5.25 -14.37 9.36
CA ALA A 70 6.31 -14.19 10.34
C ALA A 70 7.15 -15.47 10.52
N LEU A 71 6.50 -16.61 10.74
CA LEU A 71 7.20 -17.88 10.93
C LEU A 71 7.95 -18.35 9.67
N LYS A 72 7.30 -18.24 8.49
CA LYS A 72 7.95 -18.57 7.22
C LYS A 72 9.07 -17.58 6.88
N GLY A 73 9.00 -16.35 7.39
CA GLY A 73 10.03 -15.31 7.29
C GLY A 73 11.18 -15.48 8.29
N GLY A 74 11.18 -16.56 9.08
CA GLY A 74 12.27 -16.92 10.00
C GLY A 74 12.09 -16.43 11.43
N CYS A 75 11.01 -15.72 11.76
CA CYS A 75 10.75 -15.33 13.15
C CYS A 75 10.62 -16.55 14.08
N ALA A 76 11.12 -16.42 15.30
CA ALA A 76 11.03 -17.48 16.31
C ALA A 76 9.56 -17.79 16.69
N PRO A 77 9.24 -19.03 17.10
CA PRO A 77 7.87 -19.38 17.52
C PRO A 77 7.29 -18.53 18.68
N ARG A 78 8.14 -17.90 19.48
CA ARG A 78 7.71 -16.99 20.56
C ARG A 78 7.16 -15.64 20.08
N VAL A 79 7.45 -15.24 18.84
CA VAL A 79 7.01 -13.97 18.27
C VAL A 79 5.50 -13.93 18.17
N ALA A 80 4.84 -12.99 18.85
CA ALA A 80 3.41 -12.78 18.68
C ALA A 80 3.12 -12.25 17.26
N ALA A 81 1.90 -12.49 16.73
CA ALA A 81 1.55 -11.96 15.43
C ALA A 81 0.07 -11.67 15.29
N MET A 82 -0.26 -10.59 14.58
CA MET A 82 -1.61 -10.14 14.33
C MET A 82 -1.79 -9.77 12.86
N THR A 83 -2.82 -10.33 12.23
CA THR A 83 -3.28 -9.86 10.92
C THR A 83 -4.34 -8.79 11.11
N ILE A 84 -4.18 -7.65 10.45
CA ILE A 84 -5.17 -6.58 10.48
C ILE A 84 -5.79 -6.36 9.11
N ASN A 85 -7.06 -6.00 9.12
CA ASN A 85 -7.78 -5.54 7.94
C ASN A 85 -8.34 -4.13 8.22
N LYS A 86 -7.80 -3.16 7.53
CA LYS A 86 -8.31 -1.80 7.40
C LYS A 86 -8.30 -1.43 5.92
N VAL A 87 -8.78 -2.36 5.09
CA VAL A 87 -8.81 -2.29 3.63
C VAL A 87 -7.47 -1.80 3.07
N CYS A 88 -7.44 -0.87 2.12
CA CYS A 88 -6.20 -0.37 1.49
C CYS A 88 -5.19 0.21 2.49
N GLY A 89 -5.65 0.67 3.66
CA GLY A 89 -4.82 1.26 4.71
C GLY A 89 -4.15 0.26 5.64
N SER A 90 -4.39 -1.05 5.50
CA SER A 90 -3.93 -2.08 6.41
C SER A 90 -2.42 -2.02 6.66
N GLY A 91 -1.61 -1.96 5.62
CA GLY A 91 -0.16 -1.94 5.75
C GLY A 91 0.37 -0.70 6.48
N LEU A 92 -0.17 0.49 6.22
CA LEU A 92 0.24 1.71 6.92
C LEU A 92 -0.26 1.73 8.37
N LYS A 93 -1.49 1.19 8.59
CA LYS A 93 -2.02 1.04 9.96
C LYS A 93 -1.23 0.04 10.78
N ALA A 94 -0.71 -1.02 10.19
CA ALA A 94 0.20 -1.96 10.85
C ALA A 94 1.45 -1.25 11.38
N VAL A 95 2.07 -0.39 10.57
CA VAL A 95 3.22 0.43 11.00
C VAL A 95 2.84 1.42 12.10
N ALA A 96 1.65 2.03 12.01
CA ALA A 96 1.13 2.91 13.05
C ALA A 96 0.90 2.18 14.39
N LEU A 97 0.39 0.95 14.37
CA LEU A 97 0.22 0.11 15.57
C LEU A 97 1.57 -0.32 16.14
N ALA A 98 2.52 -0.70 15.29
CA ALA A 98 3.89 -1.00 15.72
C ALA A 98 4.54 0.19 16.43
N ALA A 99 4.39 1.40 15.88
CA ALA A 99 4.87 2.60 16.54
C ALA A 99 4.21 2.81 17.91
N GLN A 100 2.90 2.58 18.04
CA GLN A 100 2.19 2.68 19.32
C GLN A 100 2.69 1.65 20.34
N ALA A 101 2.83 0.38 19.93
CA ALA A 101 3.34 -0.68 20.81
C ALA A 101 4.72 -0.34 21.36
N VAL A 102 5.63 0.13 20.49
CA VAL A 102 6.97 0.56 20.87
C VAL A 102 6.96 1.81 21.77
N GLN A 103 6.11 2.79 21.46
CA GLN A 103 6.00 4.04 22.27
C GLN A 103 5.47 3.78 23.68
N LEU A 104 4.63 2.76 23.84
CA LEU A 104 4.06 2.34 25.13
C LEU A 104 4.96 1.35 25.88
N GLY A 105 5.99 0.80 25.24
CA GLY A 105 6.86 -0.20 25.83
C GLY A 105 6.28 -1.62 25.88
N GLU A 106 5.20 -1.90 25.14
CA GLU A 106 4.59 -3.22 25.04
C GLU A 106 5.45 -4.19 24.21
N SER A 107 6.17 -3.67 23.22
CA SER A 107 7.10 -4.40 22.37
C SER A 107 8.35 -3.57 22.12
N GLU A 108 9.54 -4.18 22.12
CA GLU A 108 10.79 -3.49 21.78
C GLU A 108 11.05 -3.43 20.28
N ILE A 109 10.77 -4.53 19.55
CA ILE A 109 11.03 -4.68 18.13
C ILE A 109 9.82 -5.30 17.44
N VAL A 110 9.22 -4.55 16.53
CA VAL A 110 8.03 -4.98 15.79
C VAL A 110 8.33 -4.98 14.28
N VAL A 111 8.02 -6.10 13.61
CA VAL A 111 7.96 -6.15 12.14
C VAL A 111 6.54 -5.79 11.71
N ALA A 112 6.39 -4.73 10.93
CA ALA A 112 5.10 -4.24 10.50
C ALA A 112 5.04 -4.02 8.99
N GLY A 113 3.87 -4.23 8.39
CA GLY A 113 3.72 -4.05 6.95
C GLY A 113 2.41 -4.59 6.42
N GLY A 114 2.43 -5.12 5.20
CA GLY A 114 1.25 -5.71 4.60
C GLY A 114 1.57 -6.56 3.38
N MET A 115 0.63 -7.37 3.00
CA MET A 115 0.72 -8.33 1.91
C MET A 115 -0.64 -8.51 1.25
N GLU A 116 -0.64 -8.77 -0.05
CA GLU A 116 -1.83 -9.13 -0.81
C GLU A 116 -1.46 -9.96 -2.03
N SER A 117 -2.30 -10.90 -2.38
CA SER A 117 -2.23 -11.61 -3.66
C SER A 117 -3.62 -11.64 -4.26
N MET A 118 -3.93 -10.61 -5.05
CA MET A 118 -5.24 -10.49 -5.68
C MET A 118 -5.43 -11.55 -6.77
N SER A 119 -4.34 -12.02 -7.36
CA SER A 119 -4.34 -13.14 -8.30
C SER A 119 -4.84 -14.47 -7.69
N ASN A 120 -4.73 -14.62 -6.38
CA ASN A 120 -5.09 -15.85 -5.67
C ASN A 120 -6.34 -15.72 -4.80
N CYS A 121 -7.10 -14.63 -4.93
CA CYS A 121 -8.38 -14.49 -4.25
C CYS A 121 -9.37 -15.57 -4.74
N PRO A 122 -9.95 -16.39 -3.85
CA PRO A 122 -10.84 -17.46 -4.26
C PRO A 122 -12.25 -16.95 -4.59
N TYR A 123 -12.98 -17.75 -5.36
CA TYR A 123 -14.42 -17.61 -5.46
C TYR A 123 -15.12 -18.32 -4.29
N LEU A 124 -16.22 -17.75 -3.82
CA LEU A 124 -16.98 -18.24 -2.68
C LEU A 124 -18.34 -18.80 -3.10
N LEU A 125 -18.76 -19.82 -2.40
CA LEU A 125 -20.10 -20.43 -2.51
C LEU A 125 -20.87 -20.18 -1.19
N PRO A 126 -21.53 -19.03 -1.00
CA PRO A 126 -22.11 -18.64 0.31
C PRO A 126 -23.12 -19.63 0.86
N GLN A 127 -23.89 -20.30 0.00
CA GLN A 127 -24.92 -21.25 0.39
C GLN A 127 -24.43 -22.72 0.48
N ALA A 128 -23.16 -22.99 0.17
CA ALA A 128 -22.65 -24.36 0.14
C ALA A 128 -22.81 -25.10 1.48
N ARG A 129 -22.69 -24.41 2.62
CA ARG A 129 -22.82 -24.99 3.96
C ARG A 129 -24.24 -25.48 4.25
N THR A 130 -25.26 -24.78 3.79
CA THR A 130 -26.66 -25.13 3.96
C THR A 130 -27.23 -25.91 2.78
N GLY A 131 -26.51 -25.95 1.66
CA GLY A 131 -26.85 -26.65 0.42
C GLY A 131 -27.63 -25.82 -0.59
N TYR A 132 -27.39 -26.09 -1.85
CA TYR A 132 -28.16 -25.56 -2.99
C TYR A 132 -29.29 -26.54 -3.27
N ARG A 133 -30.47 -26.27 -2.73
CA ARG A 133 -31.58 -27.25 -2.74
C ARG A 133 -32.38 -27.24 -4.03
N LEU A 134 -32.60 -26.09 -4.67
CA LEU A 134 -33.38 -25.94 -5.89
C LEU A 134 -32.98 -24.64 -6.60
N GLY A 135 -32.84 -24.66 -7.91
CA GLY A 135 -32.44 -23.50 -8.72
C GLY A 135 -30.93 -23.27 -8.78
N ASP A 136 -30.51 -22.18 -9.41
CA ASP A 136 -29.11 -21.82 -9.62
C ASP A 136 -28.44 -21.32 -8.34
N GLY A 137 -27.12 -21.53 -8.23
CA GLY A 137 -26.27 -20.98 -7.16
C GLY A 137 -25.44 -19.78 -7.64
N LYS A 138 -25.09 -18.89 -6.71
CA LYS A 138 -24.25 -17.73 -6.97
C LYS A 138 -22.81 -18.03 -6.59
N LEU A 139 -21.89 -17.83 -7.53
CA LEU A 139 -20.44 -17.85 -7.31
C LEU A 139 -19.98 -16.40 -7.10
N VAL A 140 -19.37 -16.11 -5.93
CA VAL A 140 -18.98 -14.75 -5.54
C VAL A 140 -17.46 -14.61 -5.63
N ASP A 141 -16.98 -13.65 -6.40
CA ASP A 141 -15.56 -13.27 -6.45
C ASP A 141 -15.19 -12.52 -5.16
N SER A 142 -14.37 -13.14 -4.31
CA SER A 142 -13.96 -12.53 -3.04
C SER A 142 -13.07 -11.30 -3.23
N MET A 143 -12.31 -11.20 -4.32
CA MET A 143 -11.51 -10.01 -4.63
C MET A 143 -12.41 -8.79 -4.82
N ILE A 144 -13.49 -8.95 -5.55
CA ILE A 144 -14.48 -7.88 -5.78
C ILE A 144 -15.27 -7.64 -4.48
N HIS A 145 -15.86 -8.68 -3.92
CA HIS A 145 -16.81 -8.56 -2.80
C HIS A 145 -16.16 -8.01 -1.52
N ASP A 146 -14.99 -8.53 -1.14
CA ASP A 146 -14.33 -8.19 0.13
C ASP A 146 -13.31 -7.04 -0.02
N GLY A 147 -12.81 -6.80 -1.24
CA GLY A 147 -11.75 -5.84 -1.50
C GLY A 147 -12.16 -4.57 -2.25
N LEU A 148 -13.11 -4.67 -3.19
CA LEU A 148 -13.40 -3.60 -4.16
C LEU A 148 -14.88 -3.16 -4.20
N TRP A 149 -15.74 -3.75 -3.40
CA TRP A 149 -17.15 -3.41 -3.30
C TRP A 149 -17.45 -2.57 -2.07
N ASP A 150 -18.20 -1.49 -2.23
CA ASP A 150 -18.68 -0.71 -1.11
C ASP A 150 -19.89 -1.41 -0.48
N ALA A 151 -19.73 -1.85 0.78
CA ALA A 151 -20.75 -2.59 1.50
C ALA A 151 -21.92 -1.70 2.00
N TYR A 152 -21.77 -0.39 1.97
CA TYR A 152 -22.75 0.58 2.46
C TYR A 152 -23.63 1.12 1.34
N GLU A 153 -23.02 1.41 0.20
CA GLU A 153 -23.67 2.02 -0.95
C GLU A 153 -23.99 0.98 -2.06
N ASP A 154 -23.56 -0.28 -1.86
CA ASP A 154 -23.81 -1.42 -2.77
C ASP A 154 -23.33 -1.19 -4.21
N PHE A 155 -22.11 -0.68 -4.37
CA PHE A 155 -21.48 -0.50 -5.67
C PHE A 155 -19.96 -0.72 -5.65
N HIS A 156 -19.37 -0.86 -6.84
CA HIS A 156 -17.92 -1.01 -6.98
C HIS A 156 -17.20 0.32 -6.64
N MET A 157 -16.01 0.24 -6.00
CA MET A 157 -15.20 1.42 -5.62
C MET A 157 -14.95 2.39 -6.77
N GLY A 158 -14.93 1.96 -8.02
CA GLY A 158 -14.81 2.84 -9.18
C GLY A 158 -15.96 3.84 -9.33
N VAL A 159 -17.15 3.53 -8.80
CA VAL A 159 -18.29 4.47 -8.80
C VAL A 159 -18.00 5.66 -7.86
N THR A 160 -17.27 5.44 -6.75
CA THR A 160 -16.85 6.56 -5.89
C THR A 160 -15.93 7.54 -6.62
N GLY A 161 -15.14 7.05 -7.60
CA GLY A 161 -14.34 7.88 -8.50
C GLY A 161 -15.21 8.78 -9.38
N GLU A 162 -16.28 8.25 -9.95
CA GLU A 162 -17.23 9.03 -10.75
C GLU A 162 -17.94 10.10 -9.91
N LEU A 163 -18.32 9.78 -8.66
CA LEU A 163 -18.93 10.76 -7.74
C LEU A 163 -17.96 11.91 -7.42
N VAL A 164 -16.69 11.61 -7.20
CA VAL A 164 -15.64 12.62 -6.96
C VAL A 164 -15.38 13.43 -8.23
N ALA A 165 -15.32 12.80 -9.41
CA ALA A 165 -15.17 13.48 -10.69
C ALA A 165 -16.27 14.53 -10.91
N GLU A 166 -17.53 14.13 -10.69
CA GLU A 166 -18.69 15.00 -10.80
C GLU A 166 -18.65 16.16 -9.79
N LYS A 167 -18.43 15.85 -8.50
CA LYS A 167 -18.44 16.83 -7.42
C LYS A 167 -17.34 17.89 -7.55
N TYR A 168 -16.15 17.49 -7.99
CA TYR A 168 -14.98 18.38 -8.07
C TYR A 168 -14.66 18.86 -9.49
N GLY A 169 -15.51 18.54 -10.47
CA GLY A 169 -15.36 18.99 -11.85
C GLY A 169 -14.08 18.46 -12.53
N ILE A 170 -13.68 17.21 -12.23
CA ILE A 170 -12.48 16.59 -12.78
C ILE A 170 -12.86 15.74 -13.99
N GLY A 171 -12.56 16.24 -15.18
CA GLY A 171 -12.91 15.59 -16.42
C GLY A 171 -12.03 14.40 -16.80
N ARG A 172 -12.46 13.65 -17.83
CA ARG A 172 -11.75 12.47 -18.35
C ARG A 172 -10.32 12.81 -18.81
N GLU A 173 -10.16 13.86 -19.58
CA GLU A 173 -8.86 14.26 -20.13
C GLU A 173 -7.84 14.57 -19.05
N GLU A 174 -8.27 15.19 -17.96
CA GLU A 174 -7.40 15.49 -16.84
C GLU A 174 -6.96 14.24 -16.09
N GLN A 175 -7.87 13.27 -15.90
CA GLN A 175 -7.55 11.97 -15.30
C GLN A 175 -6.59 11.16 -16.17
N ASP A 176 -6.78 11.17 -17.49
CA ASP A 176 -5.90 10.49 -18.43
C ASP A 176 -4.52 11.14 -18.46
N ARG A 177 -4.42 12.46 -18.42
CA ARG A 177 -3.14 13.19 -18.32
C ARG A 177 -2.38 12.83 -17.05
N PHE A 178 -3.07 12.81 -15.92
CA PHE A 178 -2.49 12.36 -14.65
C PHE A 178 -1.96 10.92 -14.75
N ALA A 179 -2.71 10.02 -15.37
CA ALA A 179 -2.29 8.64 -15.57
C ALA A 179 -1.03 8.53 -16.45
N VAL A 180 -0.97 9.27 -17.56
CA VAL A 180 0.23 9.35 -18.41
C VAL A 180 1.43 9.83 -17.61
N GLU A 181 1.28 10.88 -16.82
CA GLU A 181 2.34 11.43 -15.96
C GLU A 181 2.80 10.42 -14.91
N SER A 182 1.87 9.70 -14.25
CA SER A 182 2.20 8.65 -13.28
C SER A 182 3.04 7.54 -13.93
N HIS A 183 2.64 7.06 -15.12
CA HIS A 183 3.42 6.09 -15.88
C HIS A 183 4.79 6.61 -16.29
N GLN A 184 4.88 7.83 -16.78
CA GLN A 184 6.16 8.45 -17.17
C GLN A 184 7.12 8.58 -15.98
N LYS A 185 6.60 9.01 -14.81
CA LYS A 185 7.37 9.08 -13.56
C LYS A 185 7.87 7.69 -13.14
N ALA A 186 7.01 6.67 -13.18
CA ALA A 186 7.36 5.29 -12.80
C ALA A 186 8.39 4.67 -13.75
N VAL A 187 8.22 4.86 -15.05
CA VAL A 187 9.19 4.38 -16.09
C VAL A 187 10.54 5.08 -15.92
N ARG A 188 10.54 6.40 -15.73
CA ARG A 188 11.77 7.15 -15.44
C ARG A 188 12.46 6.62 -14.19
N ALA A 189 11.74 6.45 -13.09
CA ALA A 189 12.28 5.94 -11.84
C ALA A 189 12.87 4.53 -12.01
N ARG A 190 12.19 3.64 -12.75
CA ARG A 190 12.69 2.30 -13.09
C ARG A 190 14.00 2.38 -13.90
N LYS A 191 14.03 3.19 -14.98
CA LYS A 191 15.22 3.34 -15.84
C LYS A 191 16.41 3.98 -15.11
N SER A 192 16.14 4.82 -14.11
CA SER A 192 17.16 5.46 -13.27
C SER A 192 17.50 4.68 -12.01
N CYS A 193 17.04 3.44 -11.88
CA CYS A 193 17.32 2.54 -10.75
C CYS A 193 16.84 3.08 -9.37
N PHE A 194 15.89 4.03 -9.33
CA PHE A 194 15.43 4.65 -8.07
C PHE A 194 14.68 3.68 -7.15
N PHE A 195 14.16 2.58 -7.72
CA PHE A 195 13.46 1.55 -6.94
C PHE A 195 14.35 0.38 -6.50
N GLU A 196 15.57 0.24 -7.02
CA GLU A 196 16.41 -0.93 -6.78
C GLU A 196 16.70 -1.15 -5.29
N ALA A 197 17.03 -0.08 -4.57
CA ALA A 197 17.35 -0.17 -3.15
C ALA A 197 16.15 -0.61 -2.29
N GLN A 198 14.91 -0.33 -2.70
CA GLN A 198 13.71 -0.66 -1.92
C GLN A 198 13.10 -2.01 -2.30
N ILE A 199 13.37 -2.51 -3.51
CA ILE A 199 12.78 -3.76 -4.01
C ILE A 199 13.63 -4.97 -3.58
N LEU A 200 12.96 -6.00 -3.09
CA LEU A 200 13.48 -7.35 -2.97
C LEU A 200 13.16 -8.12 -4.25
N PRO A 201 14.15 -8.49 -5.07
CA PRO A 201 13.91 -9.36 -6.22
C PRO A 201 13.29 -10.70 -5.80
N ILE A 202 12.29 -11.18 -6.53
CA ILE A 202 11.59 -12.43 -6.24
C ILE A 202 11.97 -13.49 -7.28
N GLU A 203 12.53 -14.57 -6.83
CA GLU A 203 12.79 -15.77 -7.63
C GLU A 203 11.50 -16.59 -7.75
N VAL A 204 11.06 -16.80 -8.97
CA VAL A 204 9.88 -17.60 -9.31
C VAL A 204 10.34 -18.96 -9.82
N PRO A 205 10.13 -20.04 -9.06
CA PRO A 205 10.51 -21.38 -9.48
C PRO A 205 9.86 -21.76 -10.80
N GLN A 206 10.60 -22.41 -11.67
CA GLN A 206 10.10 -22.93 -12.94
C GLN A 206 9.98 -24.47 -12.87
N LYS A 207 9.02 -25.04 -13.58
CA LYS A 207 8.90 -26.52 -13.69
C LYS A 207 10.16 -27.15 -14.29
N LYS A 208 10.87 -26.43 -15.16
CA LYS A 208 12.15 -26.82 -15.77
C LYS A 208 13.00 -25.56 -15.97
N GLY A 209 14.32 -25.69 -15.76
CA GLY A 209 15.26 -24.58 -15.94
C GLY A 209 15.51 -23.74 -14.69
N ALA A 210 16.23 -22.66 -14.85
CA ALA A 210 16.54 -21.72 -13.77
C ALA A 210 15.28 -20.89 -13.37
N PRO A 211 15.19 -20.44 -12.10
CA PRO A 211 14.14 -19.53 -11.68
C PRO A 211 14.13 -18.24 -12.52
N ILE A 212 12.94 -17.70 -12.74
CA ILE A 212 12.80 -16.34 -13.31
C ILE A 212 12.87 -15.34 -12.16
N VAL A 213 13.70 -14.32 -12.30
CA VAL A 213 13.83 -13.27 -11.27
C VAL A 213 12.96 -12.07 -11.66
N ILE A 214 11.92 -11.80 -10.87
CA ILE A 214 11.12 -10.58 -10.99
C ILE A 214 11.74 -9.51 -10.10
N LYS A 215 12.29 -8.46 -10.70
CA LYS A 215 13.02 -7.39 -10.00
C LYS A 215 12.45 -5.98 -10.26
N TYR A 216 11.41 -5.88 -11.05
CA TYR A 216 10.75 -4.62 -11.37
C TYR A 216 9.24 -4.74 -11.21
N ASP A 217 8.59 -3.63 -10.91
CA ASP A 217 7.13 -3.52 -10.97
C ASP A 217 6.65 -3.80 -12.41
N GLU A 218 5.65 -4.66 -12.56
CA GLU A 218 5.23 -5.18 -13.87
C GLU A 218 4.27 -4.25 -14.62
N SER A 219 3.59 -3.34 -13.91
CA SER A 219 2.51 -2.53 -14.48
C SER A 219 2.94 -1.27 -15.23
N PRO A 220 4.08 -0.60 -14.93
CA PRO A 220 4.46 0.63 -15.62
C PRO A 220 4.65 0.43 -17.13
N ARG A 221 3.96 1.24 -17.93
CA ARG A 221 3.93 1.16 -19.40
C ARG A 221 4.66 2.34 -20.02
N GLU A 222 5.61 2.05 -20.90
CA GLU A 222 6.38 3.06 -21.64
C GLU A 222 5.58 3.69 -22.80
N ASP A 223 4.62 2.97 -23.31
CA ASP A 223 3.75 3.31 -24.45
C ASP A 223 2.45 4.01 -24.08
N THR A 224 2.25 4.31 -22.79
CA THR A 224 1.05 5.04 -22.34
C THR A 224 1.04 6.45 -22.91
N SER A 225 -0.04 6.80 -23.63
CA SER A 225 -0.23 8.14 -24.23
C SER A 225 -1.68 8.60 -24.10
N MET A 226 -1.90 9.90 -24.27
CA MET A 226 -3.25 10.47 -24.26
C MET A 226 -4.15 9.84 -25.34
N GLU A 227 -3.58 9.58 -26.54
CA GLU A 227 -4.30 8.96 -27.65
C GLU A 227 -4.69 7.52 -27.36
N ALA A 228 -3.84 6.78 -26.64
CA ALA A 228 -4.13 5.40 -26.25
C ALA A 228 -5.22 5.38 -25.16
N LEU A 229 -5.13 6.26 -24.16
CA LEU A 229 -6.11 6.32 -23.07
C LEU A 229 -7.46 6.82 -23.54
N ALA A 230 -7.52 7.79 -24.45
CA ALA A 230 -8.77 8.31 -25.01
C ALA A 230 -9.68 7.24 -25.66
N LYS A 231 -9.07 6.15 -26.16
CA LYS A 231 -9.80 5.03 -26.78
C LYS A 231 -10.49 4.10 -25.76
N LEU A 232 -10.11 4.20 -24.48
CA LEU A 232 -10.65 3.33 -23.44
C LEU A 232 -12.09 3.75 -23.08
N LYS A 233 -12.97 2.75 -22.93
CA LYS A 233 -14.34 3.00 -22.49
C LYS A 233 -14.40 3.20 -20.97
N PRO A 234 -15.34 4.01 -20.46
CA PRO A 234 -15.63 4.06 -19.04
C PRO A 234 -15.92 2.67 -18.47
N ALA A 235 -15.40 2.39 -17.27
CA ALA A 235 -15.44 1.06 -16.68
C ALA A 235 -16.60 0.87 -15.68
N PHE A 236 -17.07 1.93 -15.04
CA PHE A 236 -17.96 1.82 -13.87
C PHE A 236 -19.31 2.53 -14.06
N LYS A 237 -19.41 3.51 -14.95
CA LYS A 237 -20.62 4.27 -15.21
C LYS A 237 -20.74 4.48 -16.73
N LYS A 238 -21.92 4.30 -17.30
CA LYS A 238 -22.17 4.71 -18.70
C LYS A 238 -21.87 6.19 -18.84
N ASP A 239 -21.11 6.57 -19.84
CA ASP A 239 -20.65 7.95 -20.07
C ASP A 239 -19.84 8.54 -18.89
N GLY A 240 -19.19 7.68 -18.09
CA GLY A 240 -18.31 8.05 -17.01
C GLY A 240 -16.92 8.50 -17.48
N THR A 241 -16.07 8.80 -16.50
CA THR A 241 -14.72 9.34 -16.72
C THR A 241 -13.61 8.37 -16.30
N VAL A 242 -13.94 7.43 -15.41
CA VAL A 242 -12.98 6.44 -14.86
C VAL A 242 -12.86 5.24 -15.81
N THR A 243 -11.64 4.93 -16.20
CA THR A 243 -11.32 3.83 -17.11
C THR A 243 -10.24 2.93 -16.54
N ALA A 244 -10.00 1.79 -17.18
CA ALA A 244 -8.87 0.92 -16.85
C ALA A 244 -7.50 1.59 -17.04
N GLY A 245 -7.41 2.72 -17.75
CA GLY A 245 -6.17 3.45 -17.98
C GLY A 245 -5.86 4.52 -16.94
N ASN A 246 -6.86 5.01 -16.20
CA ASN A 246 -6.71 6.02 -15.16
C ASN A 246 -7.09 5.52 -13.75
N ALA A 247 -7.17 4.19 -13.62
CA ALA A 247 -7.33 3.43 -12.38
C ALA A 247 -6.14 2.48 -12.19
N PRO A 248 -5.78 2.12 -10.94
CA PRO A 248 -4.79 1.08 -10.71
C PRO A 248 -5.33 -0.28 -11.13
N GLY A 249 -4.44 -1.18 -11.48
CA GLY A 249 -4.78 -2.59 -11.66
C GLY A 249 -5.02 -3.30 -10.33
N THR A 250 -5.52 -4.55 -10.41
CA THR A 250 -5.47 -5.53 -9.32
C THR A 250 -4.08 -6.17 -9.30
N ASN A 251 -3.46 -6.28 -8.14
CA ASN A 251 -2.04 -6.53 -8.05
C ASN A 251 -1.66 -7.46 -6.88
N ASP A 252 -0.46 -8.02 -6.99
CA ASP A 252 0.17 -8.85 -5.96
C ASP A 252 1.39 -8.12 -5.40
N GLY A 253 1.64 -8.24 -4.09
CA GLY A 253 2.83 -7.65 -3.49
C GLY A 253 2.82 -7.63 -1.97
N ALA A 254 3.98 -7.33 -1.40
CA ALA A 254 4.17 -7.17 0.04
C ALA A 254 5.19 -6.08 0.34
N ALA A 255 5.08 -5.51 1.54
CA ALA A 255 6.06 -4.58 2.08
C ALA A 255 6.16 -4.78 3.59
N ALA A 256 7.37 -4.65 4.13
CA ALA A 256 7.64 -4.79 5.55
C ALA A 256 8.70 -3.79 6.03
N LEU A 257 8.54 -3.37 7.28
CA LEU A 257 9.43 -2.45 7.98
C LEU A 257 9.73 -3.01 9.37
N VAL A 258 10.90 -2.69 9.91
CA VAL A 258 11.24 -2.97 11.31
C VAL A 258 11.13 -1.68 12.10
N VAL A 259 10.32 -1.68 13.14
CA VAL A 259 10.05 -0.54 14.02
C VAL A 259 10.57 -0.85 15.43
N THR A 260 11.24 0.11 16.06
CA THR A 260 11.73 0.04 17.44
C THR A 260 11.72 1.42 18.09
N SER A 261 12.12 1.54 19.36
CA SER A 261 12.37 2.84 19.97
C SER A 261 13.77 3.36 19.64
N GLU A 262 13.91 4.68 19.63
CA GLU A 262 15.22 5.33 19.45
C GLU A 262 16.22 4.88 20.51
N ARG A 263 15.79 4.78 21.77
CA ARG A 263 16.59 4.25 22.87
C ARG A 263 17.05 2.80 22.60
N ASN A 264 16.16 1.95 22.14
CA ASN A 264 16.50 0.56 21.83
C ASN A 264 17.42 0.46 20.61
N ALA A 265 17.21 1.28 19.59
CA ALA A 265 18.12 1.37 18.44
C ALA A 265 19.54 1.73 18.87
N GLN A 266 19.69 2.73 19.76
CA GLN A 266 20.98 3.11 20.33
C GLN A 266 21.61 1.97 21.14
N ARG A 267 20.82 1.30 22.01
CA ARG A 267 21.27 0.12 22.79
C ARG A 267 21.79 -0.99 21.91
N LEU A 268 21.18 -1.21 20.75
CA LEU A 268 21.56 -2.23 19.78
C LEU A 268 22.66 -1.77 18.80
N GLY A 269 23.11 -0.52 18.89
CA GLY A 269 24.09 0.05 17.97
C GLY A 269 23.57 0.18 16.53
N LYS A 270 22.24 0.35 16.35
CA LYS A 270 21.60 0.49 15.05
C LYS A 270 21.32 1.95 14.71
N GLN A 271 21.47 2.28 13.43
CA GLN A 271 21.16 3.60 12.92
C GLN A 271 19.76 3.58 12.28
N PRO A 272 18.78 4.32 12.82
CA PRO A 272 17.47 4.44 12.20
C PRO A 272 17.52 5.18 10.88
N ILE A 273 16.64 4.78 9.94
CA ILE A 273 16.47 5.49 8.67
C ILE A 273 15.53 6.69 8.79
N ALA A 274 14.56 6.62 9.71
CA ALA A 274 13.62 7.71 10.00
C ALA A 274 12.94 7.52 11.36
N ARG A 275 12.44 8.61 11.94
CA ARG A 275 11.50 8.57 13.07
C ARG A 275 10.06 8.72 12.57
N ILE A 276 9.12 8.10 13.27
CA ILE A 276 7.68 8.28 13.07
C ILE A 276 7.24 9.43 13.96
N VAL A 277 6.94 10.58 13.35
CA VAL A 277 6.64 11.82 14.08
C VAL A 277 5.19 11.87 14.52
N ALA A 278 4.28 11.51 13.62
CA ALA A 278 2.85 11.51 13.92
C ALA A 278 2.10 10.49 13.07
N GLN A 279 0.94 10.09 13.58
CA GLN A 279 -0.04 9.29 12.86
C GLN A 279 -1.43 9.91 12.97
N ALA A 280 -2.24 9.74 11.92
CA ALA A 280 -3.61 10.20 11.89
C ALA A 280 -4.53 9.21 11.19
N VAL A 281 -5.78 9.25 11.59
CA VAL A 281 -6.88 8.57 10.92
C VAL A 281 -8.03 9.56 10.73
N SER A 282 -8.82 9.34 9.68
CA SER A 282 -10.02 10.12 9.42
C SER A 282 -11.17 9.22 9.00
N GLY A 283 -12.37 9.79 8.97
CA GLY A 283 -13.58 9.15 8.48
C GLY A 283 -14.48 10.16 7.82
N VAL A 284 -15.12 9.74 6.73
CA VAL A 284 -16.11 10.49 5.95
C VAL A 284 -17.26 9.56 5.59
N GLU A 285 -18.35 10.07 5.03
CA GLU A 285 -19.40 9.21 4.45
C GLU A 285 -18.77 8.25 3.43
N PRO A 286 -19.12 6.94 3.41
CA PRO A 286 -18.51 5.92 2.56
C PRO A 286 -18.37 6.32 1.09
N LYS A 287 -19.40 6.90 0.49
CA LYS A 287 -19.38 7.37 -0.91
C LYS A 287 -18.30 8.42 -1.22
N TRP A 288 -17.81 9.14 -0.21
CA TRP A 288 -16.74 10.14 -0.34
C TRP A 288 -15.37 9.61 0.09
N VAL A 289 -15.21 8.30 0.19
CA VAL A 289 -13.99 7.62 0.66
C VAL A 289 -12.70 8.18 0.10
N MET A 290 -12.68 8.55 -1.18
CA MET A 290 -11.48 9.07 -1.85
C MET A 290 -11.00 10.41 -1.29
N MET A 291 -11.88 11.13 -0.57
CA MET A 291 -11.56 12.43 0.03
C MET A 291 -11.11 12.32 1.50
N ALA A 292 -11.21 11.14 2.11
CA ALA A 292 -10.81 10.92 3.50
C ALA A 292 -9.34 11.31 3.81
N PRO A 293 -8.36 11.18 2.88
CA PRO A 293 -6.99 11.61 3.12
C PRO A 293 -6.83 13.10 3.42
N VAL A 294 -7.76 13.96 2.98
CA VAL A 294 -7.68 15.42 3.24
C VAL A 294 -7.61 15.68 4.75
N ASP A 295 -8.61 15.22 5.49
CA ASP A 295 -8.66 15.40 6.95
C ASP A 295 -7.50 14.67 7.67
N ALA A 296 -7.09 13.49 7.18
CA ALA A 296 -5.96 12.78 7.77
C ALA A 296 -4.65 13.57 7.65
N VAL A 297 -4.37 14.17 6.49
CA VAL A 297 -3.17 14.98 6.26
C VAL A 297 -3.23 16.29 7.06
N GLU A 298 -4.39 16.97 7.11
CA GLU A 298 -4.57 18.17 7.93
C GLU A 298 -4.32 17.88 9.41
N LYS A 299 -4.80 16.75 9.93
CA LYS A 299 -4.51 16.29 11.29
C LYS A 299 -3.02 16.01 11.51
N LEU A 300 -2.31 15.47 10.51
CA LEU A 300 -0.87 15.28 10.61
C LEU A 300 -0.13 16.61 10.68
N LEU A 301 -0.47 17.57 9.83
CA LEU A 301 0.13 18.91 9.86
C LEU A 301 -0.12 19.61 11.20
N ALA A 302 -1.34 19.51 11.73
CA ALA A 302 -1.68 20.06 13.04
C ALA A 302 -0.89 19.41 14.19
N LYS A 303 -0.73 18.07 14.16
CA LYS A 303 0.03 17.33 15.20
C LYS A 303 1.52 17.59 15.15
N THR A 304 2.08 17.77 13.97
CA THR A 304 3.52 17.99 13.80
C THR A 304 3.91 19.46 13.93
N GLY A 305 2.96 20.36 13.74
CA GLY A 305 3.22 21.80 13.60
C GLY A 305 3.95 22.14 12.29
N TRP A 306 3.98 21.24 11.34
CA TRP A 306 4.65 21.47 10.06
C TRP A 306 3.85 22.38 9.14
N ASP A 307 4.53 23.36 8.58
CA ASP A 307 4.02 24.11 7.43
C ASP A 307 4.06 23.20 6.20
N ARG A 308 2.92 23.09 5.51
CA ARG A 308 2.76 22.21 4.35
C ARG A 308 3.77 22.50 3.23
N ASP A 309 4.05 23.76 2.97
CA ASP A 309 4.86 24.18 1.82
C ASP A 309 6.35 24.26 2.16
N LYS A 310 6.69 24.65 3.41
CA LYS A 310 8.08 24.87 3.87
C LYS A 310 8.71 23.63 4.50
N ASP A 311 7.92 22.90 5.31
CA ASP A 311 8.44 21.82 6.14
C ASP A 311 8.24 20.43 5.53
N VAL A 312 7.23 20.22 4.66
CA VAL A 312 7.00 18.95 4.00
C VAL A 312 7.75 18.89 2.68
N ASP A 313 8.72 18.00 2.60
CA ASP A 313 9.54 17.82 1.40
C ASP A 313 8.85 16.96 0.36
N LEU A 314 8.28 15.82 0.76
CA LEU A 314 7.62 14.86 -0.14
C LEU A 314 6.32 14.33 0.47
N VAL A 315 5.38 13.99 -0.42
CA VAL A 315 4.11 13.36 -0.07
C VAL A 315 3.88 12.14 -0.96
N GLU A 316 3.67 10.99 -0.36
CA GLU A 316 3.17 9.80 -1.05
C GLU A 316 1.67 9.63 -0.74
N LEU A 317 0.84 10.00 -1.69
CA LEU A 317 -0.61 9.76 -1.69
C LEU A 317 -0.89 8.51 -2.55
N ASN A 318 -1.55 7.51 -1.97
CA ASN A 318 -1.92 6.37 -2.79
C ASN A 318 -2.92 6.79 -3.89
N GLU A 319 -2.58 6.47 -5.13
CA GLU A 319 -3.44 6.74 -6.29
C GLU A 319 -4.50 5.64 -6.40
N ALA A 320 -5.48 5.63 -5.50
CA ALA A 320 -6.59 4.66 -5.59
C ALA A 320 -7.34 4.77 -6.93
N PHE A 321 -7.38 5.98 -7.48
CA PHE A 321 -7.76 6.34 -8.85
C PHE A 321 -7.08 7.68 -9.18
N ALA A 322 -6.88 7.99 -10.44
CA ALA A 322 -6.31 9.28 -10.85
C ALA A 322 -7.14 10.44 -10.29
N VAL A 323 -8.47 10.37 -10.38
CA VAL A 323 -9.38 11.38 -9.86
C VAL A 323 -9.22 11.63 -8.35
N ALA A 324 -8.97 10.58 -7.57
CA ALA A 324 -8.78 10.69 -6.13
C ALA A 324 -7.50 11.49 -5.81
N ALA A 325 -6.39 11.14 -6.45
CA ALA A 325 -5.11 11.83 -6.26
C ALA A 325 -5.18 13.30 -6.67
N ILE A 326 -5.83 13.60 -7.81
CA ILE A 326 -6.06 14.98 -8.28
C ILE A 326 -6.89 15.76 -7.27
N ALA A 327 -8.04 15.22 -6.85
CA ALA A 327 -8.95 15.90 -5.92
C ALA A 327 -8.30 16.18 -4.57
N VAL A 328 -7.62 15.20 -3.97
CA VAL A 328 -6.94 15.35 -2.68
C VAL A 328 -5.79 16.36 -2.78
N THR A 329 -4.96 16.28 -3.82
CA THR A 329 -3.86 17.22 -4.06
C THR A 329 -4.36 18.65 -4.16
N ARG A 330 -5.49 18.88 -4.86
CA ARG A 330 -6.13 20.19 -4.97
C ARG A 330 -6.70 20.70 -3.65
N GLN A 331 -7.46 19.84 -2.96
CA GLN A 331 -8.10 20.24 -1.69
C GLN A 331 -7.07 20.59 -0.62
N LEU A 332 -5.99 19.83 -0.54
CA LEU A 332 -4.87 20.10 0.34
C LEU A 332 -3.95 21.21 -0.17
N ARG A 333 -4.13 21.72 -1.39
CA ARG A 333 -3.24 22.69 -2.05
C ARG A 333 -1.78 22.26 -2.02
N LEU A 334 -1.52 20.95 -2.20
CA LEU A 334 -0.17 20.43 -2.27
C LEU A 334 0.53 20.84 -3.57
N ASN A 335 1.83 21.08 -3.51
CA ASN A 335 2.64 21.23 -4.71
C ASN A 335 2.73 19.89 -5.44
N PRO A 336 2.20 19.74 -6.68
CA PRO A 336 2.22 18.46 -7.42
C PRO A 336 3.63 17.91 -7.66
N GLU A 337 4.66 18.76 -7.70
CA GLU A 337 6.05 18.35 -7.86
C GLU A 337 6.63 17.64 -6.62
N LYS A 338 5.95 17.74 -5.47
CA LYS A 338 6.29 17.03 -4.23
C LYS A 338 5.48 15.75 -4.03
N VAL A 339 4.45 15.51 -4.88
CA VAL A 339 3.52 14.38 -4.73
C VAL A 339 3.86 13.26 -5.70
N ASN A 340 4.00 12.04 -5.19
CA ASN A 340 4.23 10.83 -5.97
C ASN A 340 5.28 11.04 -7.07
N VAL A 341 6.43 11.52 -6.66
CA VAL A 341 7.49 11.99 -7.58
C VAL A 341 8.08 10.90 -8.48
N ASN A 342 7.85 9.64 -8.13
CA ASN A 342 8.25 8.47 -8.90
C ASN A 342 7.06 7.70 -9.50
N GLY A 343 5.91 8.36 -9.64
CA GLY A 343 4.64 7.71 -10.01
C GLY A 343 3.99 7.00 -8.82
N GLY A 344 2.74 6.67 -8.94
CA GLY A 344 1.95 6.04 -7.89
C GLY A 344 1.19 4.81 -8.38
N ALA A 345 0.14 4.43 -7.66
CA ALA A 345 -0.56 3.17 -7.87
C ALA A 345 -1.23 3.03 -9.24
N VAL A 346 -1.61 4.12 -9.91
CA VAL A 346 -2.15 4.08 -11.28
C VAL A 346 -1.13 3.44 -12.22
N ALA A 347 0.16 3.76 -12.06
CA ALA A 347 1.23 3.17 -12.85
C ALA A 347 1.81 1.89 -12.22
N LEU A 348 2.06 1.91 -10.90
CA LEU A 348 2.78 0.84 -10.21
C LEU A 348 1.88 -0.34 -9.84
N GLY A 349 0.60 -0.09 -9.56
CA GLY A 349 -0.35 -1.08 -9.06
C GLY A 349 -0.72 -0.90 -7.59
N HIS A 350 -1.81 -1.60 -7.17
CA HIS A 350 -2.44 -1.44 -5.87
C HIS A 350 -2.74 -2.77 -5.17
N PRO A 351 -1.72 -3.50 -4.67
CA PRO A 351 -1.95 -4.67 -3.81
C PRO A 351 -2.52 -4.18 -2.46
N ILE A 352 -3.85 -4.26 -2.30
CA ILE A 352 -4.60 -3.45 -1.32
C ILE A 352 -4.07 -3.56 0.11
N GLY A 353 -3.84 -4.76 0.65
CA GLY A 353 -3.32 -4.94 2.00
C GLY A 353 -1.87 -4.48 2.21
N ALA A 354 -1.08 -4.44 1.13
CA ALA A 354 0.33 -4.04 1.16
C ALA A 354 0.54 -2.53 0.89
N SER A 355 -0.40 -1.89 0.18
CA SER A 355 -0.19 -0.56 -0.41
C SER A 355 0.20 0.51 0.59
N GLY A 356 -0.38 0.51 1.79
CA GLY A 356 -0.03 1.49 2.81
C GLY A 356 1.43 1.41 3.27
N ALA A 357 1.96 0.22 3.45
CA ALA A 357 3.38 0.01 3.76
C ALA A 357 4.26 0.31 2.53
N ARG A 358 3.80 -0.05 1.33
CA ARG A 358 4.51 0.19 0.06
C ARG A 358 4.77 1.69 -0.16
N ILE A 359 3.76 2.56 0.01
CA ILE A 359 3.95 4.01 -0.17
C ILE A 359 4.94 4.56 0.86
N LEU A 360 4.90 4.08 2.09
CA LEU A 360 5.85 4.50 3.11
C LEU A 360 7.29 4.07 2.77
N VAL A 361 7.48 2.83 2.29
CA VAL A 361 8.79 2.36 1.81
C VAL A 361 9.31 3.28 0.70
N THR A 362 8.48 3.59 -0.30
CA THR A 362 8.87 4.47 -1.41
C THR A 362 9.24 5.86 -0.90
N LEU A 363 8.46 6.43 0.01
CA LEU A 363 8.72 7.74 0.63
C LEU A 363 10.08 7.78 1.33
N LEU A 364 10.38 6.78 2.17
CA LEU A 364 11.62 6.71 2.94
C LEU A 364 12.86 6.68 2.04
N TYR A 365 12.84 5.81 1.02
CA TYR A 365 13.96 5.72 0.08
C TYR A 365 14.11 6.97 -0.79
N GLU A 366 13.03 7.63 -1.16
CA GLU A 366 13.10 8.86 -1.94
C GLU A 366 13.58 10.05 -1.12
N LEU A 367 13.18 10.17 0.15
CA LEU A 367 13.74 11.13 1.09
C LEU A 367 15.26 10.91 1.23
N GLN A 368 15.69 9.66 1.37
CA GLN A 368 17.10 9.30 1.46
C GLN A 368 17.87 9.67 0.19
N ARG A 369 17.34 9.26 -0.97
CA ARG A 369 17.99 9.49 -2.28
C ARG A 369 18.19 10.97 -2.59
N ARG A 370 17.22 11.82 -2.23
CA ARG A 370 17.28 13.27 -2.45
C ARG A 370 17.92 14.05 -1.30
N ASN A 371 18.33 13.38 -0.24
CA ASN A 371 18.81 14.02 1.00
C ASN A 371 17.79 15.00 1.60
N LEU A 372 16.52 14.65 1.56
CA LEU A 372 15.39 15.37 2.13
C LEU A 372 15.04 14.81 3.51
N LYS A 373 14.25 15.54 4.30
CA LYS A 373 14.02 15.20 5.71
C LYS A 373 12.60 14.73 6.01
N ARG A 374 11.57 15.45 5.59
CA ARG A 374 10.22 15.32 6.10
C ARG A 374 9.25 14.85 5.02
N GLY A 375 8.48 13.84 5.34
CA GLY A 375 7.52 13.30 4.40
C GLY A 375 6.23 12.84 5.04
N ILE A 376 5.16 12.81 4.25
CA ILE A 376 3.84 12.31 4.62
C ILE A 376 3.45 11.19 3.67
N ALA A 377 3.03 10.05 4.22
CA ALA A 377 2.36 8.98 3.49
C ALA A 377 0.89 8.93 3.92
N ALA A 378 -0.04 8.95 2.97
CA ALA A 378 -1.46 8.87 3.27
C ALA A 378 -2.25 8.13 2.18
N LEU A 379 -3.35 7.48 2.58
CA LEU A 379 -4.23 6.81 1.63
C LEU A 379 -5.66 6.73 2.16
N CYS A 380 -6.60 6.75 1.22
CA CYS A 380 -7.99 6.38 1.46
C CYS A 380 -8.13 4.85 1.56
N LEU A 381 -9.19 4.40 2.17
CA LEU A 381 -9.50 2.98 2.31
C LEU A 381 -11.02 2.78 2.39
N GLY A 382 -11.50 1.70 1.82
CA GLY A 382 -12.93 1.38 1.71
C GLY A 382 -13.70 1.59 3.02
N GLY A 383 -14.97 1.99 2.90
CA GLY A 383 -15.80 2.36 4.04
C GLY A 383 -15.62 3.79 4.54
N GLY A 384 -15.01 4.68 3.73
CA GLY A 384 -14.94 6.11 4.04
C GLY A 384 -13.86 6.51 5.03
N ASN A 385 -12.75 5.81 5.10
CA ASN A 385 -11.67 6.10 6.04
C ASN A 385 -10.36 6.50 5.36
N ALA A 386 -9.41 7.04 6.14
CA ALA A 386 -8.01 7.20 5.74
C ALA A 386 -7.05 6.91 6.90
N VAL A 387 -5.81 6.61 6.52
CA VAL A 387 -4.64 6.54 7.42
C VAL A 387 -3.55 7.41 6.84
N GLY A 388 -2.84 8.12 7.72
CA GLY A 388 -1.65 8.89 7.36
C GLY A 388 -0.56 8.76 8.41
N LEU A 389 0.69 8.86 7.97
CA LEU A 389 1.90 8.86 8.77
C LEU A 389 2.80 10.02 8.31
N ALA A 390 3.34 10.75 9.30
CA ALA A 390 4.40 11.72 9.11
C ALA A 390 5.72 11.14 9.61
N VAL A 391 6.75 11.20 8.78
CA VAL A 391 8.08 10.68 9.08
C VAL A 391 9.14 11.76 8.90
N GLU A 392 10.20 11.67 9.67
CA GLU A 392 11.37 12.55 9.54
C GLU A 392 12.64 11.71 9.53
N ARG A 393 13.46 11.90 8.50
CA ARG A 393 14.76 11.25 8.36
C ARG A 393 15.81 11.90 9.27
N TYR A 394 16.74 11.12 9.76
CA TYR A 394 17.91 11.57 10.50
C TYR A 394 18.92 12.28 9.62
#